data_9b2567e678cab84c9baed4409772fe9d
#
_entry.id   9b2567e678cab84c9baed4409772fe9d
#
_cell.length_a   1.000
_cell.length_b   1.000
_cell.length_c   1.000
_cell.angle_alpha   90.00
_cell.angle_beta   90.00
_cell.angle_gamma   90.00
#
_symmetry.space_group_name_H-M   'P 1'
#
loop_
_entity.id
_entity.type
_entity.pdbx_description
1 polymer ?
#
loop_
_entity_poly.entity_id
_entity_poly.type
_entity_poly.pdbx_seq_one_letter_code
_entity_poly.pdbx_strand_id
1 'polypeptide(L)'
;MRLKFTKIILMLAVAGMVSACGNKTEKSPDKMVRTGIQRIMTEDNQFNFSGSYQTEFIIQNNENKSSSEITEPTIASEVSASEASVSEEYDDDTAELTEYHRKQMDLYNKSIGQFLGQFGKSFSVPFTGAVDMKKGVMEVIPEVRYEDKNVLISFKFPTYLDFNNLSLYLDGSAITHLSDTMPNNKMVIGDKYMQFAVPQDKAQHIPVADLLKSLPKSVDDGYASIDPSAFKKVNVDEFGKTLEAKYQVNLNTDYASSLKYNTVLLQSLSKALKETSAKADKNNKYKPEDYALLGNIIDALASIYSDSDNALADTPMGAYLEQLKNKSNLMVNNFYFDSKGRIIGVRFKTDLPMAITGMEEPKGTIRIDYKVRMDYTGSPKFTMQPTPQNSINIGARLGW
;
A
#
# COMPACT_ATOMS: atom_id res chain seq x y z
N MET A 1 -53.52 34.83 -4.08
CA MET A 1 -52.99 33.60 -4.71
C MET A 1 -51.62 33.17 -4.17
N ARG A 2 -50.92 33.97 -3.37
CA ARG A 2 -49.56 33.67 -2.83
C ARG A 2 -49.52 32.76 -1.58
N LEU A 3 -50.64 32.60 -0.87
CA LEU A 3 -50.69 31.87 0.41
C LEU A 3 -50.84 30.35 0.25
N LYS A 4 -51.24 29.83 -0.92
CA LYS A 4 -51.43 28.38 -1.17
C LYS A 4 -50.15 27.68 -1.60
N PHE A 5 -49.18 28.37 -2.20
CA PHE A 5 -47.90 27.81 -2.62
C PHE A 5 -46.95 27.52 -1.44
N THR A 6 -46.96 28.38 -0.43
CA THR A 6 -46.09 28.24 0.75
C THR A 6 -46.47 26.99 1.61
N LYS A 7 -47.79 26.67 1.65
CA LYS A 7 -48.26 25.47 2.37
C LYS A 7 -47.92 24.17 1.64
N ILE A 8 -47.87 24.16 0.32
CA ILE A 8 -47.51 22.97 -0.48
C ILE A 8 -46.00 22.68 -0.39
N ILE A 9 -45.17 23.73 -0.38
CA ILE A 9 -43.72 23.60 -0.19
C ILE A 9 -43.37 23.10 1.23
N LEU A 10 -44.08 23.56 2.22
CA LEU A 10 -43.90 23.12 3.62
C LEU A 10 -44.36 21.67 3.82
N MET A 11 -45.41 21.20 3.14
CA MET A 11 -45.86 19.80 3.17
C MET A 11 -44.90 18.87 2.40
N LEU A 12 -44.32 19.30 1.31
CA LEU A 12 -43.30 18.54 0.59
C LEU A 12 -41.97 18.44 1.39
N ALA A 13 -41.59 19.47 2.12
CA ALA A 13 -40.43 19.42 3.01
C ALA A 13 -40.66 18.50 4.21
N VAL A 14 -41.87 18.43 4.78
CA VAL A 14 -42.21 17.51 5.88
C VAL A 14 -42.34 16.07 5.37
N ALA A 15 -42.88 15.84 4.18
CA ALA A 15 -42.94 14.51 3.57
C ALA A 15 -41.54 13.96 3.25
N GLY A 16 -40.57 14.82 2.88
CA GLY A 16 -39.16 14.45 2.69
C GLY A 16 -38.45 14.08 3.98
N MET A 17 -38.87 14.62 5.15
CA MET A 17 -38.26 14.26 6.43
C MET A 17 -38.84 12.97 7.06
N VAL A 18 -40.05 12.57 6.70
CA VAL A 18 -40.64 11.33 7.20
C VAL A 18 -40.19 10.10 6.45
N SER A 19 -39.71 10.23 5.20
CA SER A 19 -39.09 9.13 4.45
C SER A 19 -37.66 8.79 4.91
N ALA A 20 -37.04 9.61 5.76
CA ALA A 20 -35.74 9.31 6.38
C ALA A 20 -35.83 8.35 7.59
N CYS A 21 -37.03 8.02 8.07
CA CYS A 21 -37.30 7.00 9.10
C CYS A 21 -37.78 5.64 8.52
N GLY A 22 -37.54 5.41 7.23
CA GLY A 22 -37.81 4.10 6.62
C GLY A 22 -36.83 3.06 7.17
N ASN A 23 -37.39 1.92 7.61
CA ASN A 23 -36.75 0.69 8.05
C ASN A 23 -35.28 0.63 7.67
N LYS A 24 -34.36 0.62 8.65
CA LYS A 24 -32.97 0.23 8.49
C LYS A 24 -32.95 -1.24 8.06
N THR A 25 -33.28 -1.54 6.81
CA THR A 25 -32.91 -2.81 6.20
C THR A 25 -31.41 -2.91 6.39
N GLU A 26 -31.01 -3.89 7.18
CA GLU A 26 -29.60 -4.15 7.47
C GLU A 26 -28.87 -4.27 6.12
N LYS A 27 -27.96 -3.34 5.85
CA LYS A 27 -27.23 -3.35 4.57
C LYS A 27 -26.46 -4.65 4.47
N SER A 28 -26.46 -5.28 3.29
CA SER A 28 -25.61 -6.44 3.03
C SER A 28 -24.15 -6.11 3.28
N PRO A 29 -23.31 -7.09 3.69
CA PRO A 29 -21.92 -6.84 4.07
C PRO A 29 -21.10 -6.13 2.99
N ASP A 30 -21.29 -6.48 1.70
CA ASP A 30 -20.68 -5.82 0.55
C ASP A 30 -21.06 -4.33 0.49
N LYS A 31 -22.35 -4.01 0.65
CA LYS A 31 -22.82 -2.62 0.66
C LYS A 31 -22.33 -1.84 1.88
N MET A 32 -22.13 -2.50 3.02
CA MET A 32 -21.53 -1.85 4.19
C MET A 32 -20.11 -1.38 3.86
N VAL A 33 -19.27 -2.25 3.30
CA VAL A 33 -17.90 -1.94 2.93
C VAL A 33 -17.86 -0.83 1.88
N ARG A 34 -18.60 -0.98 0.80
CA ARG A 34 -18.64 -0.01 -0.30
C ARG A 34 -19.09 1.36 0.17
N THR A 35 -20.19 1.43 0.94
CA THR A 35 -20.65 2.71 1.51
C THR A 35 -19.64 3.31 2.48
N GLY A 36 -19.01 2.48 3.33
CA GLY A 36 -18.02 2.96 4.29
C GLY A 36 -16.79 3.57 3.62
N ILE A 37 -16.29 2.94 2.55
CA ILE A 37 -15.15 3.44 1.77
C ILE A 37 -15.55 4.73 1.03
N GLN A 38 -16.72 4.78 0.39
CA GLN A 38 -17.19 6.01 -0.25
C GLN A 38 -17.24 7.18 0.73
N ARG A 39 -17.73 6.95 1.96
CA ARG A 39 -17.79 7.98 3.00
C ARG A 39 -16.41 8.51 3.39
N ILE A 40 -15.41 7.63 3.52
CA ILE A 40 -14.02 8.07 3.77
C ILE A 40 -13.52 9.04 2.68
N MET A 41 -13.94 8.83 1.45
CA MET A 41 -13.48 9.62 0.31
C MET A 41 -14.30 10.90 0.08
N THR A 42 -15.54 10.96 0.58
CA THR A 42 -16.48 12.06 0.26
C THR A 42 -16.94 12.85 1.47
N GLU A 43 -17.43 12.17 2.51
CA GLU A 43 -18.07 12.79 3.68
C GLU A 43 -17.15 12.86 4.90
N ASP A 44 -16.64 11.69 5.31
CA ASP A 44 -15.78 11.51 6.49
C ASP A 44 -14.30 11.61 6.10
N ASN A 45 -13.96 12.58 5.26
CA ASN A 45 -12.67 12.69 4.56
C ASN A 45 -11.63 13.56 5.27
N GLN A 46 -11.85 13.83 6.56
CA GLN A 46 -10.94 14.54 7.46
C GLN A 46 -10.79 13.72 8.74
N PHE A 47 -9.61 13.12 8.97
CA PHE A 47 -9.36 12.27 10.11
C PHE A 47 -7.88 12.14 10.43
N ASN A 48 -7.58 11.77 11.67
CA ASN A 48 -6.26 11.26 12.04
C ASN A 48 -6.28 9.73 11.95
N PHE A 49 -5.12 9.13 11.76
CA PHE A 49 -5.00 7.68 11.77
C PHE A 49 -3.72 7.22 12.45
N SER A 50 -3.76 5.99 12.93
CA SER A 50 -2.59 5.29 13.44
C SER A 50 -2.67 3.82 13.07
N GLY A 51 -1.53 3.17 13.00
CA GLY A 51 -1.51 1.77 12.61
C GLY A 51 -0.16 1.12 12.78
N SER A 52 -0.06 -0.11 12.30
CA SER A 52 1.19 -0.85 12.25
C SER A 52 1.22 -1.78 11.05
N TYR A 53 2.40 -1.93 10.49
CA TYR A 53 2.74 -2.96 9.52
C TYR A 53 3.76 -3.89 10.17
N GLN A 54 3.49 -5.20 10.10
CA GLN A 54 4.37 -6.24 10.62
C GLN A 54 4.57 -7.30 9.55
N THR A 55 5.80 -7.77 9.42
CA THR A 55 6.17 -8.86 8.52
C THR A 55 6.79 -9.97 9.34
N GLU A 56 6.32 -11.20 9.14
CA GLU A 56 6.89 -12.40 9.75
C GLU A 56 7.37 -13.33 8.64
N PHE A 57 8.63 -13.73 8.68
CA PHE A 57 9.20 -14.71 7.77
C PHE A 57 9.09 -16.10 8.42
N ILE A 58 8.28 -16.99 7.83
CA ILE A 58 8.06 -18.35 8.29
C ILE A 58 8.79 -19.28 7.34
N ILE A 59 9.95 -19.77 7.78
CA ILE A 59 10.79 -20.67 6.97
C ILE A 59 10.37 -22.10 7.24
N GLN A 60 10.11 -22.86 6.18
CA GLN A 60 9.85 -24.29 6.28
C GLN A 60 11.20 -25.02 6.36
N ASN A 61 11.62 -25.39 7.57
CA ASN A 61 12.72 -26.32 7.71
C ASN A 61 12.27 -27.70 7.25
N ASN A 62 12.84 -28.19 6.17
CA ASN A 62 12.71 -29.59 5.79
C ASN A 62 13.49 -30.46 6.76
N GLU A 63 13.07 -30.51 8.03
CA GLU A 63 13.56 -31.50 8.98
C GLU A 63 12.89 -32.86 8.72
N ASN A 64 13.35 -33.54 7.66
CA ASN A 64 13.27 -34.98 7.56
C ASN A 64 14.64 -35.49 7.17
N LYS A 65 15.39 -35.83 8.15
CA LYS A 65 16.46 -36.78 8.34
C LYS A 65 17.71 -36.25 9.02
N SER A 66 17.98 -36.87 10.17
CA SER A 66 19.25 -36.91 10.89
C SER A 66 19.46 -35.87 11.97
N SER A 67 19.12 -36.28 13.19
CA SER A 67 19.68 -35.72 14.43
C SER A 67 21.20 -35.98 14.45
N SER A 68 21.97 -34.92 14.28
CA SER A 68 23.37 -34.84 14.70
C SER A 68 23.61 -33.48 15.35
N GLU A 69 24.20 -33.55 16.55
CA GLU A 69 24.55 -32.47 17.44
C GLU A 69 25.12 -31.24 16.73
N ILE A 70 24.55 -30.08 17.01
CA ILE A 70 25.04 -28.79 16.51
C ILE A 70 26.07 -28.30 17.51
N THR A 71 27.34 -28.42 17.14
CA THR A 71 28.44 -27.67 17.76
C THR A 71 28.39 -26.22 17.27
N GLU A 72 28.44 -25.24 18.18
CA GLU A 72 28.45 -23.81 17.87
C GLU A 72 29.55 -23.44 16.88
N PRO A 73 29.27 -22.70 15.81
CA PRO A 73 30.33 -22.23 14.90
C PRO A 73 31.05 -21.02 15.52
N THR A 74 32.32 -21.21 15.80
CA THR A 74 33.25 -20.12 16.08
C THR A 74 33.47 -19.30 14.81
N ILE A 75 33.10 -18.01 14.83
CA ILE A 75 33.33 -17.07 13.74
C ILE A 75 34.81 -16.69 13.76
N ALA A 76 35.62 -17.28 12.89
CA ALA A 76 36.95 -16.80 12.60
C ALA A 76 36.89 -15.92 11.32
N SER A 77 37.25 -14.64 11.54
CA SER A 77 37.41 -13.66 10.48
C SER A 77 38.74 -13.87 9.74
N GLU A 78 38.69 -14.33 8.49
CA GLU A 78 39.77 -14.07 7.52
C GLU A 78 39.20 -14.17 6.09
N VAL A 79 38.94 -13.00 5.48
CA VAL A 79 38.71 -12.90 4.03
C VAL A 79 39.95 -12.27 3.43
N SER A 80 40.84 -13.08 2.87
CA SER A 80 41.90 -12.60 1.98
C SER A 80 41.44 -12.82 0.55
N ALA A 81 41.28 -11.73 -0.21
CA ALA A 81 41.04 -11.78 -1.65
C ALA A 81 42.34 -12.14 -2.37
N SER A 82 42.33 -13.24 -3.11
CA SER A 82 43.34 -13.53 -4.11
C SER A 82 42.69 -13.59 -5.50
N GLU A 83 43.09 -12.64 -6.35
CA GLU A 83 42.78 -12.70 -7.79
C GLU A 83 43.58 -13.85 -8.42
N ALA A 84 42.90 -14.82 -9.00
CA ALA A 84 43.49 -15.84 -9.82
C ALA A 84 42.89 -15.79 -11.22
N SER A 85 43.74 -15.51 -12.19
CA SER A 85 43.48 -15.61 -13.63
C SER A 85 43.28 -17.07 -14.00
N VAL A 86 42.13 -17.42 -14.62
CA VAL A 86 41.82 -18.80 -15.08
C VAL A 86 42.10 -18.88 -16.56
N SER A 87 43.03 -19.76 -16.96
CA SER A 87 43.18 -20.30 -18.30
C SER A 87 42.24 -21.46 -18.49
N GLU A 88 41.52 -21.48 -19.63
CA GLU A 88 40.58 -22.57 -20.02
C GLU A 88 41.33 -23.87 -20.31
N GLU A 89 41.02 -24.89 -19.53
CA GLU A 89 41.24 -26.32 -19.92
C GLU A 89 40.05 -27.10 -19.39
N TYR A 90 39.26 -27.70 -20.30
CA TYR A 90 38.06 -28.50 -20.01
C TYR A 90 38.48 -29.88 -19.59
N ASP A 91 38.25 -30.26 -18.35
CA ASP A 91 38.25 -31.65 -17.91
C ASP A 91 37.22 -31.85 -16.75
N ASP A 92 36.77 -33.05 -16.58
CA ASP A 92 35.65 -33.71 -15.89
C ASP A 92 35.36 -33.33 -14.41
N ASP A 93 35.94 -32.26 -13.89
CA ASP A 93 35.77 -31.77 -12.51
C ASP A 93 34.53 -30.87 -12.32
N THR A 94 33.70 -30.73 -13.34
CA THR A 94 32.53 -29.79 -13.29
C THR A 94 31.42 -30.24 -12.35
N ALA A 95 31.31 -31.54 -12.06
CA ALA A 95 30.28 -32.08 -11.16
C ALA A 95 30.58 -31.78 -9.68
N GLU A 96 31.86 -31.87 -9.28
CA GLU A 96 32.28 -31.63 -7.89
C GLU A 96 32.26 -30.14 -7.57
N LEU A 97 32.61 -29.28 -8.54
CA LEU A 97 32.53 -27.82 -8.42
C LEU A 97 31.09 -27.33 -8.32
N THR A 98 30.16 -27.95 -9.07
CA THR A 98 28.72 -27.65 -9.01
C THR A 98 28.12 -28.10 -7.68
N GLU A 99 28.52 -29.22 -7.12
CA GLU A 99 28.02 -29.67 -5.82
C GLU A 99 28.57 -28.80 -4.66
N TYR A 100 29.82 -28.38 -4.73
CA TYR A 100 30.41 -27.45 -3.78
C TYR A 100 29.69 -26.09 -3.80
N HIS A 101 29.48 -25.50 -4.98
CA HIS A 101 28.71 -24.26 -5.11
C HIS A 101 27.29 -24.41 -4.61
N ARG A 102 26.61 -25.53 -4.88
CA ARG A 102 25.29 -25.81 -4.36
C ARG A 102 25.27 -25.86 -2.84
N LYS A 103 26.21 -26.55 -2.20
CA LYS A 103 26.34 -26.60 -0.73
C LYS A 103 26.62 -25.22 -0.12
N GLN A 104 27.45 -24.40 -0.77
CA GLN A 104 27.71 -23.02 -0.33
C GLN A 104 26.45 -22.15 -0.43
N MET A 105 25.70 -22.27 -1.51
CA MET A 105 24.43 -21.58 -1.68
C MET A 105 23.38 -22.02 -0.68
N ASP A 106 23.29 -23.30 -0.37
CA ASP A 106 22.37 -23.84 0.65
C ASP A 106 22.70 -23.32 2.04
N LEU A 107 23.98 -23.28 2.41
CA LEU A 107 24.43 -22.69 3.68
C LEU A 107 24.13 -21.18 3.75
N TYR A 108 24.39 -20.46 2.67
CA TYR A 108 24.10 -19.02 2.56
C TYR A 108 22.59 -18.76 2.67
N ASN A 109 21.78 -19.52 1.94
CA ASN A 109 20.32 -19.40 1.97
C ASN A 109 19.75 -19.76 3.35
N LYS A 110 20.30 -20.79 4.01
CA LYS A 110 19.92 -21.16 5.39
C LYS A 110 20.26 -20.05 6.36
N SER A 111 21.44 -19.45 6.24
CA SER A 111 21.88 -18.32 7.09
C SER A 111 21.02 -17.08 6.88
N ILE A 112 20.73 -16.71 5.62
CA ILE A 112 19.82 -15.61 5.29
C ILE A 112 18.42 -15.92 5.83
N GLY A 113 17.93 -17.13 5.63
CA GLY A 113 16.62 -17.55 6.11
C GLY A 113 16.51 -17.42 7.64
N GLN A 114 17.50 -17.91 8.38
CA GLN A 114 17.55 -17.76 9.85
C GLN A 114 17.63 -16.28 10.27
N PHE A 115 18.48 -15.50 9.59
CA PHE A 115 18.58 -14.06 9.83
C PHE A 115 17.25 -13.35 9.60
N LEU A 116 16.60 -13.56 8.44
CA LEU A 116 15.30 -12.97 8.13
C LEU A 116 14.21 -13.42 9.11
N GLY A 117 14.21 -14.69 9.50
CA GLY A 117 13.24 -15.23 10.46
C GLY A 117 13.39 -14.63 11.85
N GLN A 118 14.62 -14.40 12.31
CA GLN A 118 14.90 -13.80 13.61
C GLN A 118 14.74 -12.28 13.56
N PHE A 119 15.29 -11.66 12.53
CA PHE A 119 15.25 -10.22 12.32
C PHE A 119 13.82 -9.72 12.06
N GLY A 120 13.03 -10.45 11.24
CA GLY A 120 11.67 -10.08 10.91
C GLY A 120 10.73 -10.00 12.10
N LYS A 121 10.93 -10.84 13.13
CA LYS A 121 10.15 -10.78 14.39
C LYS A 121 10.39 -9.53 15.21
N SER A 122 11.60 -8.98 15.11
CA SER A 122 12.02 -7.78 15.83
C SER A 122 11.71 -6.49 15.08
N PHE A 123 11.24 -6.58 13.82
CA PHE A 123 10.89 -5.43 13.01
C PHE A 123 9.39 -5.16 13.03
N SER A 124 9.07 -3.89 13.21
CA SER A 124 7.72 -3.38 13.03
C SER A 124 7.78 -1.98 12.41
N VAL A 125 6.71 -1.60 11.74
CA VAL A 125 6.55 -0.24 11.20
C VAL A 125 5.24 0.34 11.73
N PRO A 126 5.20 0.79 13.01
CA PRO A 126 4.10 1.62 13.46
C PRO A 126 4.09 2.92 12.66
N PHE A 127 2.90 3.48 12.45
CA PHE A 127 2.75 4.74 11.75
C PHE A 127 1.58 5.55 12.32
N THR A 128 1.68 6.86 12.18
CA THR A 128 0.59 7.80 12.45
C THR A 128 0.42 8.72 11.26
N GLY A 129 -0.68 9.45 11.21
CA GLY A 129 -0.87 10.43 10.15
C GLY A 129 -2.21 11.14 10.23
N ALA A 130 -2.44 11.97 9.24
CA ALA A 130 -3.66 12.76 9.09
C ALA A 130 -4.04 12.89 7.62
N VAL A 131 -5.33 12.96 7.35
CA VAL A 131 -5.90 13.19 6.02
C VAL A 131 -6.84 14.39 6.09
N ASP A 132 -6.69 15.34 5.17
CA ASP A 132 -7.64 16.40 4.90
C ASP A 132 -7.86 16.49 3.38
N MET A 133 -8.79 15.68 2.87
CA MET A 133 -9.11 15.66 1.44
C MET A 133 -9.79 16.95 0.97
N LYS A 134 -10.39 17.73 1.88
CA LYS A 134 -10.93 19.07 1.52
C LYS A 134 -9.81 20.04 1.15
N LYS A 135 -8.67 19.91 1.84
CA LYS A 135 -7.46 20.65 1.50
C LYS A 135 -6.60 19.94 0.47
N GLY A 136 -6.90 18.70 0.11
CA GLY A 136 -6.12 17.89 -0.80
C GLY A 136 -4.74 17.52 -0.24
N VAL A 137 -4.65 17.21 1.07
CA VAL A 137 -3.38 16.92 1.73
C VAL A 137 -3.48 15.68 2.63
N MET A 138 -2.35 14.97 2.75
CA MET A 138 -2.19 13.81 3.61
C MET A 138 -0.79 13.80 4.21
N GLU A 139 -0.68 13.39 5.47
CA GLU A 139 0.60 13.13 6.13
C GLU A 139 0.62 11.69 6.62
N VAL A 140 1.75 11.02 6.45
CA VAL A 140 2.03 9.73 7.07
C VAL A 140 3.43 9.76 7.69
N ILE A 141 3.55 9.27 8.91
CA ILE A 141 4.79 9.22 9.68
C ILE A 141 5.09 7.76 10.00
N PRO A 142 5.67 6.99 9.08
CA PRO A 142 6.14 5.65 9.37
C PRO A 142 7.36 5.72 10.30
N GLU A 143 7.41 4.79 11.24
CA GLU A 143 8.53 4.59 12.15
C GLU A 143 9.08 3.18 11.94
N VAL A 144 10.25 3.06 11.31
CA VAL A 144 10.94 1.77 11.23
C VAL A 144 11.53 1.49 12.59
N ARG A 145 11.02 0.45 13.26
CA ARG A 145 11.41 0.07 14.62
C ARG A 145 11.98 -1.34 14.63
N TYR A 146 13.16 -1.44 15.19
CA TYR A 146 13.77 -2.70 15.59
C TYR A 146 13.78 -2.77 17.12
N GLU A 147 13.22 -3.84 17.69
CA GLU A 147 13.15 -4.04 19.14
C GLU A 147 13.50 -5.50 19.46
N ASP A 148 14.59 -5.70 20.19
CA ASP A 148 15.00 -7.01 20.68
C ASP A 148 15.64 -6.86 22.06
N LYS A 149 15.11 -7.59 23.07
CA LYS A 149 15.56 -7.60 24.49
C LYS A 149 15.81 -6.18 25.02
N ASN A 150 17.07 -5.74 24.98
CA ASN A 150 17.51 -4.47 25.52
C ASN A 150 17.90 -3.44 24.44
N VAL A 151 17.63 -3.73 23.18
CA VAL A 151 17.96 -2.87 22.03
C VAL A 151 16.67 -2.35 21.42
N LEU A 152 16.53 -1.03 21.34
CA LEU A 152 15.50 -0.34 20.60
C LEU A 152 16.16 0.65 19.64
N ILE A 153 15.93 0.45 18.34
CA ILE A 153 16.35 1.38 17.29
C ILE A 153 15.10 1.82 16.54
N SER A 154 14.94 3.12 16.37
CA SER A 154 13.75 3.67 15.71
C SER A 154 14.11 4.86 14.85
N PHE A 155 13.58 4.87 13.60
CA PHE A 155 13.72 5.97 12.65
C PHE A 155 12.33 6.37 12.13
N LYS A 156 12.00 7.66 12.23
CA LYS A 156 10.77 8.21 11.67
C LYS A 156 11.03 8.89 10.34
N PHE A 157 10.13 8.69 9.40
CA PHE A 157 10.19 9.27 8.06
C PHE A 157 8.91 10.04 7.76
N PRO A 158 8.70 11.22 8.38
CA PRO A 158 7.52 12.01 8.09
C PRO A 158 7.42 12.33 6.61
N THR A 159 6.27 12.04 6.03
CA THR A 159 5.98 12.19 4.60
C THR A 159 4.68 12.96 4.45
N TYR A 160 4.72 14.05 3.70
CA TYR A 160 3.56 14.90 3.44
C TYR A 160 3.26 14.94 1.94
N LEU A 161 2.03 14.67 1.58
CA LEU A 161 1.52 14.66 0.21
C LEU A 161 0.61 15.86 0.00
N ASP A 162 0.90 16.67 -1.01
CA ASP A 162 0.04 17.75 -1.50
C ASP A 162 -0.46 17.38 -2.89
N PHE A 163 -1.71 16.94 -2.96
CA PHE A 163 -2.34 16.53 -4.22
C PHE A 163 -2.63 17.72 -5.15
N ASN A 164 -2.79 18.94 -4.61
CA ASN A 164 -3.06 20.13 -5.43
C ASN A 164 -1.83 20.54 -6.23
N ASN A 165 -0.64 20.41 -5.61
CA ASN A 165 0.63 20.78 -6.19
C ASN A 165 1.42 19.57 -6.72
N LEU A 166 0.84 18.34 -6.67
CA LEU A 166 1.52 17.10 -7.07
C LEU A 166 2.92 17.00 -6.45
N SER A 167 2.99 17.25 -5.15
CA SER A 167 4.24 17.31 -4.41
C SER A 167 4.24 16.32 -3.26
N LEU A 168 5.36 15.61 -3.13
CA LEU A 168 5.71 14.78 -2.00
C LEU A 168 6.81 15.49 -1.23
N TYR A 169 6.65 15.64 0.07
CA TYR A 169 7.67 16.17 0.97
C TYR A 169 8.10 15.09 1.96
N LEU A 170 9.39 14.95 2.15
CA LEU A 170 9.99 14.05 3.14
C LEU A 170 10.80 14.86 4.15
N ASP A 171 10.62 14.55 5.43
CA ASP A 171 11.58 14.97 6.45
C ASP A 171 12.79 14.03 6.41
N GLY A 172 13.88 14.55 5.85
CA GLY A 172 15.13 13.79 5.70
C GLY A 172 16.04 13.84 6.91
N SER A 173 15.65 14.48 8.01
CA SER A 173 16.52 14.71 9.18
C SER A 173 17.13 13.42 9.73
N ALA A 174 16.38 12.33 9.74
CA ALA A 174 16.88 11.01 10.17
C ALA A 174 17.98 10.44 9.24
N ILE A 175 17.98 10.82 7.95
CA ILE A 175 18.91 10.30 6.95
C ILE A 175 20.13 11.22 6.80
N THR A 176 19.97 12.54 6.97
CA THR A 176 21.04 13.51 6.79
C THR A 176 22.19 13.28 7.76
N HIS A 177 21.89 12.97 9.02
CA HIS A 177 22.92 12.63 10.00
C HIS A 177 23.69 11.34 9.65
N LEU A 178 23.04 10.38 8.97
CA LEU A 178 23.70 9.18 8.47
C LEU A 178 24.56 9.52 7.23
N SER A 179 24.09 10.40 6.34
CA SER A 179 24.82 10.79 5.13
C SER A 179 26.08 11.63 5.45
N ASP A 180 26.07 12.40 6.54
CA ASP A 180 27.22 13.18 6.97
C ASP A 180 28.42 12.29 7.41
N THR A 181 28.13 11.03 7.74
CA THR A 181 29.16 10.01 8.08
C THR A 181 29.68 9.25 6.87
N MET A 182 29.04 9.38 5.69
CA MET A 182 29.46 8.69 4.48
C MET A 182 30.47 9.54 3.69
N PRO A 183 31.69 9.03 3.43
CA PRO A 183 32.66 9.76 2.62
C PRO A 183 32.12 9.97 1.20
N ASN A 184 32.20 11.19 0.70
CA ASN A 184 31.81 11.66 -0.64
C ASN A 184 30.33 11.96 -0.90
N ASN A 185 29.43 11.93 0.07
CA ASN A 185 28.00 12.23 -0.16
C ASN A 185 27.62 13.56 0.51
N LYS A 186 27.89 14.67 -0.16
CA LYS A 186 27.51 16.01 0.30
C LYS A 186 26.08 16.36 -0.13
N MET A 187 25.12 15.60 0.30
CA MET A 187 23.72 16.01 0.16
C MET A 187 23.36 16.92 1.34
N VAL A 188 23.77 18.17 1.26
CA VAL A 188 23.45 19.17 2.29
C VAL A 188 21.97 19.50 2.18
N ILE A 189 21.11 18.77 2.93
CA ILE A 189 19.68 19.02 3.03
C ILE A 189 19.41 19.99 4.19
N GLY A 190 20.24 19.94 5.24
CA GLY A 190 20.06 20.71 6.47
C GLY A 190 18.69 20.42 7.12
N ASP A 191 18.08 21.42 7.74
CA ASP A 191 16.78 21.32 8.40
C ASP A 191 15.58 21.51 7.44
N LYS A 192 15.79 21.26 6.14
CA LYS A 192 14.76 21.46 5.11
C LYS A 192 14.10 20.15 4.71
N TYR A 193 12.83 20.25 4.36
CA TYR A 193 12.10 19.13 3.75
C TYR A 193 12.63 18.86 2.33
N MET A 194 12.79 17.60 1.97
CA MET A 194 13.03 17.17 0.61
C MET A 194 11.72 17.18 -0.18
N GLN A 195 11.63 18.00 -1.20
CA GLN A 195 10.46 18.06 -2.08
C GLN A 195 10.74 17.28 -3.37
N PHE A 196 9.80 16.41 -3.71
CA PHE A 196 9.68 15.76 -5.00
C PHE A 196 8.38 16.28 -5.64
N ALA A 197 8.50 17.17 -6.59
CA ALA A 197 7.36 17.78 -7.26
C ALA A 197 7.36 17.43 -8.74
N VAL A 198 6.19 17.21 -9.30
CA VAL A 198 6.05 17.16 -10.75
C VAL A 198 6.37 18.54 -11.30
N PRO A 199 7.27 18.67 -12.32
CA PRO A 199 7.56 19.96 -12.93
C PRO A 199 6.30 20.72 -13.32
N GLN A 200 6.28 22.03 -13.10
CA GLN A 200 5.06 22.83 -13.25
C GLN A 200 4.50 22.81 -14.67
N ASP A 201 5.38 22.78 -15.67
CA ASP A 201 5.02 22.64 -17.09
C ASP A 201 4.29 21.33 -17.38
N LYS A 202 4.58 20.26 -16.64
CA LYS A 202 3.89 18.95 -16.74
C LYS A 202 2.67 18.90 -15.82
N ALA A 203 2.77 19.40 -14.59
CA ALA A 203 1.69 19.35 -13.59
C ALA A 203 0.42 20.09 -14.06
N GLN A 204 0.58 21.18 -14.84
CA GLN A 204 -0.54 21.92 -15.41
C GLN A 204 -1.38 21.10 -16.41
N HIS A 205 -0.86 19.97 -16.91
CA HIS A 205 -1.52 19.06 -17.84
C HIS A 205 -2.11 17.82 -17.14
N ILE A 206 -2.02 17.72 -15.83
CA ILE A 206 -2.56 16.57 -15.09
C ILE A 206 -3.85 16.96 -14.37
N PRO A 207 -5.02 16.45 -14.77
CA PRO A 207 -6.33 16.81 -14.20
C PRO A 207 -6.57 16.09 -12.85
N VAL A 208 -5.73 16.39 -11.83
CA VAL A 208 -5.75 15.70 -10.52
C VAL A 208 -7.08 15.87 -9.80
N ALA A 209 -7.66 17.07 -9.83
CA ALA A 209 -8.94 17.32 -9.15
C ALA A 209 -10.07 16.44 -9.72
N ASP A 210 -10.10 16.26 -11.05
CA ASP A 210 -11.10 15.41 -11.71
C ASP A 210 -10.79 13.93 -11.50
N LEU A 211 -9.51 13.55 -11.44
CA LEU A 211 -9.08 12.21 -11.06
C LEU A 211 -9.58 11.88 -9.64
N LEU A 212 -9.29 12.73 -8.66
CA LEU A 212 -9.72 12.53 -7.26
C LEU A 212 -11.25 12.52 -7.13
N LYS A 213 -11.98 13.35 -7.91
CA LYS A 213 -13.44 13.35 -7.95
C LYS A 213 -14.02 12.06 -8.52
N SER A 214 -13.33 11.41 -9.44
CA SER A 214 -13.78 10.17 -10.08
C SER A 214 -13.43 8.93 -9.23
N LEU A 215 -12.44 9.04 -8.36
CA LEU A 215 -11.90 7.93 -7.58
C LEU A 215 -12.96 7.22 -6.69
N PRO A 216 -13.88 7.92 -5.97
CA PRO A 216 -14.88 7.24 -5.13
C PRO A 216 -15.75 6.26 -5.92
N LYS A 217 -16.21 6.67 -7.11
CA LYS A 217 -17.01 5.80 -7.97
C LYS A 217 -16.19 4.62 -8.49
N SER A 218 -14.97 4.87 -8.92
CA SER A 218 -14.12 3.83 -9.49
C SER A 218 -13.75 2.77 -8.45
N VAL A 219 -13.50 3.18 -7.21
CA VAL A 219 -13.28 2.26 -6.08
C VAL A 219 -14.54 1.45 -5.79
N ASP A 220 -15.73 2.08 -5.83
CA ASP A 220 -17.01 1.38 -5.66
C ASP A 220 -17.24 0.34 -6.76
N ASP A 221 -16.97 0.69 -8.03
CA ASP A 221 -17.06 -0.22 -9.16
C ASP A 221 -16.10 -1.42 -9.00
N GLY A 222 -14.87 -1.16 -8.54
CA GLY A 222 -13.91 -2.21 -8.20
C GLY A 222 -14.45 -3.18 -7.15
N TYR A 223 -14.94 -2.70 -6.02
CA TYR A 223 -15.56 -3.55 -4.99
C TYR A 223 -16.83 -4.25 -5.47
N ALA A 224 -17.62 -3.61 -6.32
CA ALA A 224 -18.81 -4.22 -6.94
C ALA A 224 -18.48 -5.39 -7.87
N SER A 225 -17.26 -5.47 -8.38
CA SER A 225 -16.79 -6.57 -9.22
C SER A 225 -16.45 -7.85 -8.45
N ILE A 226 -16.27 -7.75 -7.13
CA ILE A 226 -16.03 -8.88 -6.24
C ILE A 226 -17.38 -9.57 -5.94
N ASP A 227 -17.37 -10.92 -5.89
CA ASP A 227 -18.55 -11.68 -5.53
C ASP A 227 -19.05 -11.25 -4.14
N PRO A 228 -20.34 -10.88 -3.99
CA PRO A 228 -20.90 -10.51 -2.69
C PRO A 228 -20.73 -11.57 -1.60
N SER A 229 -20.65 -12.85 -1.95
CA SER A 229 -20.42 -13.95 -1.02
C SER A 229 -19.05 -13.94 -0.34
N ALA A 230 -18.07 -13.21 -0.92
CA ALA A 230 -16.74 -13.00 -0.32
C ALA A 230 -16.80 -12.08 0.92
N PHE A 231 -17.86 -11.28 1.04
CA PHE A 231 -18.08 -10.39 2.18
C PHE A 231 -18.94 -11.07 3.24
N LYS A 232 -18.44 -11.20 4.44
CA LYS A 232 -19.14 -11.84 5.54
C LYS A 232 -19.17 -10.96 6.77
N LYS A 233 -20.37 -10.72 7.31
CA LYS A 233 -20.50 -10.13 8.64
C LYS A 233 -20.08 -11.16 9.67
N VAL A 234 -19.16 -10.80 10.54
CA VAL A 234 -18.58 -11.67 11.56
C VAL A 234 -18.64 -11.02 12.94
N ASN A 235 -18.39 -11.81 13.98
CA ASN A 235 -18.26 -11.27 15.33
C ASN A 235 -17.02 -10.37 15.40
N VAL A 236 -17.13 -9.27 16.15
CA VAL A 236 -16.02 -8.32 16.35
C VAL A 236 -14.90 -9.00 17.10
N ASP A 237 -13.72 -9.05 16.47
CA ASP A 237 -12.51 -9.64 17.04
C ASP A 237 -11.85 -8.72 18.09
N GLU A 238 -10.74 -9.16 18.69
CA GLU A 238 -10.04 -8.40 19.74
C GLU A 238 -9.57 -7.02 19.23
N PHE A 239 -9.07 -6.93 18.00
CA PHE A 239 -8.69 -5.63 17.46
C PHE A 239 -9.91 -4.71 17.28
N GLY A 240 -11.00 -5.23 16.74
CA GLY A 240 -12.26 -4.48 16.62
C GLY A 240 -12.82 -4.02 17.96
N LYS A 241 -12.66 -4.83 19.04
CA LYS A 241 -13.04 -4.42 20.40
C LYS A 241 -12.21 -3.24 20.90
N THR A 242 -10.90 -3.21 20.62
CA THR A 242 -10.05 -2.05 20.98
C THR A 242 -10.44 -0.77 20.25
N LEU A 243 -11.13 -0.89 19.12
CA LEU A 243 -11.69 0.23 18.35
C LEU A 243 -13.10 0.62 18.77
N GLU A 244 -13.73 -0.13 19.69
CA GLU A 244 -15.15 -0.01 20.04
C GLU A 244 -16.06 -0.22 18.82
N ALA A 245 -15.65 -1.11 17.91
CA ALA A 245 -16.38 -1.40 16.69
C ALA A 245 -17.75 -2.05 17.01
N LYS A 246 -18.79 -1.59 16.34
CA LYS A 246 -20.14 -2.13 16.44
C LYS A 246 -20.34 -3.32 15.52
N TYR A 247 -19.69 -3.29 14.34
CA TYR A 247 -19.78 -4.32 13.32
C TYR A 247 -18.41 -4.61 12.73
N GLN A 248 -18.23 -5.85 12.28
CA GLN A 248 -17.07 -6.27 11.50
C GLN A 248 -17.53 -6.98 10.25
N VAL A 249 -16.97 -6.59 9.11
CA VAL A 249 -17.09 -7.30 7.84
C VAL A 249 -15.75 -7.85 7.45
N ASN A 250 -15.70 -9.14 7.20
CA ASN A 250 -14.56 -9.85 6.66
C ASN A 250 -14.73 -9.98 5.14
N LEU A 251 -13.71 -9.64 4.40
CA LEU A 251 -13.61 -9.83 2.95
C LEU A 251 -12.42 -10.75 2.68
N ASN A 252 -12.70 -11.93 2.13
CA ASN A 252 -11.68 -12.88 1.69
C ASN A 252 -11.60 -12.85 0.17
N THR A 253 -10.43 -12.55 -0.34
CA THR A 253 -10.19 -12.54 -1.78
C THR A 253 -9.01 -13.47 -2.13
N ASP A 254 -9.13 -14.10 -3.28
CA ASP A 254 -8.03 -14.76 -3.95
C ASP A 254 -7.30 -13.78 -4.89
N TYR A 255 -6.25 -14.25 -5.51
CA TYR A 255 -5.46 -13.45 -6.44
C TYR A 255 -6.28 -12.97 -7.64
N ALA A 256 -7.11 -13.86 -8.23
CA ALA A 256 -7.93 -13.53 -9.39
C ALA A 256 -8.95 -12.43 -9.09
N SER A 257 -9.61 -12.50 -7.93
CA SER A 257 -10.54 -11.46 -7.45
C SER A 257 -9.85 -10.12 -7.24
N SER A 258 -8.59 -10.12 -6.75
CA SER A 258 -7.79 -8.91 -6.58
C SER A 258 -7.38 -8.29 -7.91
N LEU A 259 -6.98 -9.11 -8.89
CA LEU A 259 -6.69 -8.63 -10.25
C LEU A 259 -7.93 -8.01 -10.88
N LYS A 260 -9.08 -8.69 -10.77
CA LYS A 260 -10.36 -8.19 -11.28
C LYS A 260 -10.74 -6.86 -10.65
N TYR A 261 -10.61 -6.75 -9.32
CA TYR A 261 -10.85 -5.49 -8.60
C TYR A 261 -10.00 -4.34 -9.17
N ASN A 262 -8.68 -4.55 -9.29
CA ASN A 262 -7.77 -3.52 -9.79
C ASN A 262 -8.07 -3.16 -11.24
N THR A 263 -8.32 -4.15 -12.09
CA THR A 263 -8.69 -3.94 -13.50
C THR A 263 -9.95 -3.09 -13.62
N VAL A 264 -11.03 -3.45 -12.91
CA VAL A 264 -12.31 -2.73 -12.98
C VAL A 264 -12.19 -1.32 -12.42
N LEU A 265 -11.46 -1.14 -11.29
CA LEU A 265 -11.19 0.17 -10.72
C LEU A 265 -10.50 1.09 -11.74
N LEU A 266 -9.41 0.62 -12.34
CA LEU A 266 -8.63 1.41 -13.29
C LEU A 266 -9.43 1.70 -14.57
N GLN A 267 -10.15 0.71 -15.12
CA GLN A 267 -11.01 0.92 -16.27
C GLN A 267 -12.14 1.92 -16.02
N SER A 268 -12.76 1.85 -14.83
CA SER A 268 -13.78 2.83 -14.43
C SER A 268 -13.20 4.24 -14.33
N LEU A 269 -11.97 4.37 -13.77
CA LEU A 269 -11.29 5.64 -13.66
C LEU A 269 -10.90 6.23 -15.02
N SER A 270 -10.33 5.42 -15.92
CA SER A 270 -10.03 5.82 -17.30
C SER A 270 -11.29 6.28 -18.04
N LYS A 271 -12.36 5.49 -17.92
CA LYS A 271 -13.66 5.82 -18.54
C LYS A 271 -14.16 7.18 -18.05
N ALA A 272 -14.15 7.45 -16.76
CA ALA A 272 -14.61 8.72 -16.20
C ALA A 272 -13.79 9.91 -16.71
N LEU A 273 -12.48 9.76 -16.88
CA LEU A 273 -11.61 10.78 -17.45
C LEU A 273 -11.91 11.02 -18.94
N LYS A 274 -12.11 9.96 -19.72
CA LYS A 274 -12.48 10.06 -21.15
C LYS A 274 -13.86 10.68 -21.36
N GLU A 275 -14.82 10.38 -20.49
CA GLU A 275 -16.13 11.04 -20.50
C GLU A 275 -16.03 12.54 -20.17
N THR A 276 -15.12 12.90 -19.25
CA THR A 276 -14.82 14.30 -18.93
C THR A 276 -14.14 14.99 -20.11
N SER A 277 -13.18 14.34 -20.76
CA SER A 277 -12.55 14.80 -22.00
C SER A 277 -13.58 15.15 -23.09
N ALA A 278 -14.55 14.26 -23.32
CA ALA A 278 -15.57 14.46 -24.34
C ALA A 278 -16.52 15.65 -24.05
N LYS A 279 -16.61 16.09 -22.79
CA LYS A 279 -17.44 17.22 -22.34
C LYS A 279 -16.64 18.49 -22.12
N ALA A 280 -15.32 18.40 -22.17
CA ALA A 280 -14.43 19.54 -21.93
C ALA A 280 -14.55 20.54 -23.09
N ASP A 281 -14.73 21.81 -22.73
CA ASP A 281 -14.77 22.94 -23.65
C ASP A 281 -13.56 23.86 -23.46
N LYS A 282 -13.53 24.97 -24.21
CA LYS A 282 -12.42 25.93 -24.16
C LYS A 282 -12.28 26.66 -22.80
N ASN A 283 -13.30 26.57 -21.93
CA ASN A 283 -13.31 27.22 -20.61
C ASN A 283 -12.78 26.28 -19.51
N ASN A 284 -12.59 25.01 -19.81
CA ASN A 284 -12.04 24.05 -18.83
C ASN A 284 -10.56 24.36 -18.55
N LYS A 285 -10.16 24.13 -17.31
CA LYS A 285 -8.76 24.32 -16.89
C LYS A 285 -7.81 23.41 -17.69
N TYR A 286 -8.26 22.21 -18.02
CA TYR A 286 -7.48 21.20 -18.76
C TYR A 286 -8.08 20.99 -20.14
N LYS A 287 -7.22 20.66 -21.10
CA LYS A 287 -7.62 20.37 -22.46
C LYS A 287 -8.13 18.93 -22.60
N PRO A 288 -8.96 18.62 -23.62
CA PRO A 288 -9.37 17.23 -23.89
C PRO A 288 -8.19 16.26 -24.00
N GLU A 289 -7.06 16.71 -24.57
CA GLU A 289 -5.85 15.89 -24.76
C GLU A 289 -5.22 15.49 -23.40
N ASP A 290 -5.28 16.35 -22.40
CA ASP A 290 -4.72 16.11 -21.06
C ASP A 290 -5.47 14.97 -20.37
N TYR A 291 -6.81 14.96 -20.47
CA TYR A 291 -7.65 13.87 -19.96
C TYR A 291 -7.43 12.57 -20.73
N ALA A 292 -7.33 12.66 -22.07
CA ALA A 292 -7.10 11.50 -22.91
C ALA A 292 -5.75 10.85 -22.62
N LEU A 293 -4.70 11.64 -22.46
CA LEU A 293 -3.36 11.15 -22.10
C LEU A 293 -3.39 10.38 -20.77
N LEU A 294 -3.96 10.99 -19.73
CA LEU A 294 -4.04 10.34 -18.41
C LEU A 294 -4.92 9.08 -18.46
N GLY A 295 -6.05 9.13 -19.17
CA GLY A 295 -6.91 7.97 -19.40
C GLY A 295 -6.16 6.81 -20.08
N ASN A 296 -5.34 7.10 -21.10
CA ASN A 296 -4.56 6.07 -21.79
C ASN A 296 -3.46 5.47 -20.91
N ILE A 297 -2.82 6.27 -20.05
CA ILE A 297 -1.85 5.76 -19.06
C ILE A 297 -2.55 4.81 -18.09
N ILE A 298 -3.73 5.17 -17.62
CA ILE A 298 -4.51 4.32 -16.69
C ILE A 298 -4.98 3.03 -17.38
N ASP A 299 -5.37 3.10 -18.67
CA ASP A 299 -5.72 1.89 -19.45
C ASP A 299 -4.51 0.97 -19.65
N ALA A 300 -3.34 1.53 -19.90
CA ALA A 300 -2.11 0.74 -19.98
C ALA A 300 -1.81 0.03 -18.66
N LEU A 301 -2.00 0.71 -17.51
CA LEU A 301 -1.90 0.08 -16.19
C LEU A 301 -2.98 -1.01 -16.01
N ALA A 302 -4.22 -0.76 -16.42
CA ALA A 302 -5.29 -1.75 -16.32
C ALA A 302 -4.99 -3.00 -17.16
N SER A 303 -4.36 -2.84 -18.34
CA SER A 303 -3.99 -3.97 -19.21
C SER A 303 -2.94 -4.88 -18.56
N ILE A 304 -2.01 -4.34 -17.77
CA ILE A 304 -1.02 -5.14 -17.00
C ILE A 304 -1.74 -6.07 -16.03
N TYR A 305 -2.80 -5.61 -15.37
CA TYR A 305 -3.59 -6.44 -14.44
C TYR A 305 -4.51 -7.43 -15.17
N SER A 306 -5.04 -7.08 -16.34
CA SER A 306 -5.94 -7.95 -17.11
C SER A 306 -5.21 -9.03 -17.91
N ASP A 307 -3.96 -8.77 -18.33
CA ASP A 307 -3.14 -9.66 -19.16
C ASP A 307 -1.85 -10.09 -18.47
N SER A 308 -1.88 -10.13 -17.13
CA SER A 308 -0.71 -10.49 -16.30
C SER A 308 -0.13 -11.87 -16.63
N ASP A 309 -0.98 -12.78 -17.14
CA ASP A 309 -0.58 -14.13 -17.49
C ASP A 309 0.36 -14.17 -18.70
N ASN A 310 0.10 -13.34 -19.71
CA ASN A 310 0.91 -13.29 -20.93
C ASN A 310 2.09 -12.32 -20.79
N ALA A 311 1.86 -11.16 -20.17
CA ALA A 311 2.86 -10.10 -20.08
C ALA A 311 4.07 -10.46 -19.22
N LEU A 312 3.91 -11.37 -18.27
CA LEU A 312 4.94 -11.74 -17.29
C LEU A 312 5.30 -13.24 -17.30
N ALA A 313 4.70 -14.06 -18.19
CA ALA A 313 4.80 -15.53 -18.18
C ALA A 313 6.25 -16.04 -18.12
N ASP A 314 7.13 -15.44 -18.91
CA ASP A 314 8.53 -15.86 -19.01
C ASP A 314 9.47 -15.11 -18.04
N THR A 315 8.90 -14.44 -17.03
CA THR A 315 9.68 -13.71 -16.04
C THR A 315 9.67 -14.42 -14.68
N PRO A 316 10.67 -14.19 -13.80
CA PRO A 316 10.62 -14.67 -12.41
C PRO A 316 9.36 -14.18 -11.66
N MET A 317 8.86 -12.99 -12.00
CA MET A 317 7.59 -12.47 -11.49
C MET A 317 6.40 -13.32 -11.94
N GLY A 318 6.37 -13.79 -13.19
CA GLY A 318 5.32 -14.67 -13.69
C GLY A 318 5.27 -16.01 -12.93
N ALA A 319 6.41 -16.62 -12.71
CA ALA A 319 6.51 -17.85 -11.89
C ALA A 319 5.99 -17.62 -10.45
N TYR A 320 6.28 -16.45 -9.86
CA TYR A 320 5.76 -16.06 -8.55
C TYR A 320 4.24 -15.87 -8.58
N LEU A 321 3.71 -15.20 -9.58
CA LEU A 321 2.28 -14.96 -9.76
C LEU A 321 1.51 -16.30 -9.94
N GLU A 322 2.06 -17.26 -10.65
CA GLU A 322 1.48 -18.62 -10.76
C GLU A 322 1.35 -19.31 -9.40
N GLN A 323 2.34 -19.16 -8.52
CA GLN A 323 2.24 -19.68 -7.15
C GLN A 323 1.11 -18.99 -6.35
N LEU A 324 0.85 -17.69 -6.59
CA LEU A 324 -0.23 -16.95 -5.94
C LEU A 324 -1.61 -17.39 -6.45
N LYS A 325 -1.75 -17.70 -7.73
CA LYS A 325 -3.02 -18.16 -8.32
C LYS A 325 -3.56 -19.43 -7.68
N ASN A 326 -2.66 -20.32 -7.28
CA ASN A 326 -3.01 -21.60 -6.67
C ASN A 326 -3.40 -21.48 -5.17
N LYS A 327 -3.34 -20.25 -4.58
CA LYS A 327 -3.72 -20.02 -3.19
C LYS A 327 -5.12 -19.42 -3.09
N SER A 328 -6.04 -20.19 -2.49
CA SER A 328 -7.34 -19.66 -2.05
C SER A 328 -7.17 -18.82 -0.77
N ASN A 329 -8.01 -17.78 -0.63
CA ASN A 329 -8.03 -16.90 0.56
C ASN A 329 -6.67 -16.22 0.85
N LEU A 330 -6.01 -15.78 -0.21
CA LEU A 330 -4.70 -15.12 -0.11
C LEU A 330 -4.74 -13.87 0.73
N MET A 331 -5.82 -13.08 0.62
CA MET A 331 -5.97 -11.78 1.28
C MET A 331 -7.23 -11.73 2.13
N VAL A 332 -7.02 -11.42 3.40
CA VAL A 332 -8.09 -11.29 4.39
C VAL A 332 -8.15 -9.83 4.85
N ASN A 333 -9.21 -9.13 4.45
CA ASN A 333 -9.48 -7.76 4.86
C ASN A 333 -10.61 -7.76 5.90
N ASN A 334 -10.39 -7.14 7.04
CA ASN A 334 -11.41 -6.90 8.06
C ASN A 334 -11.69 -5.41 8.14
N PHE A 335 -12.95 -5.04 7.94
CA PHE A 335 -13.44 -3.67 8.05
C PHE A 335 -14.24 -3.53 9.33
N TYR A 336 -13.90 -2.55 10.16
CA TYR A 336 -14.53 -2.32 11.46
C TYR A 336 -15.34 -1.03 11.40
N PHE A 337 -16.59 -1.11 11.82
CA PHE A 337 -17.57 -0.03 11.68
C PHE A 337 -18.07 0.43 13.04
N ASP A 338 -18.26 1.75 13.19
CA ASP A 338 -18.97 2.34 14.30
C ASP A 338 -20.51 2.20 14.15
N SER A 339 -21.24 2.72 15.14
CA SER A 339 -22.73 2.73 15.11
C SER A 339 -23.32 3.61 14.01
N LYS A 340 -22.53 4.55 13.45
CA LYS A 340 -22.91 5.43 12.34
C LYS A 340 -22.62 4.82 10.97
N GLY A 341 -22.02 3.62 10.93
CA GLY A 341 -21.61 2.93 9.71
C GLY A 341 -20.34 3.54 9.05
N ARG A 342 -19.52 4.29 9.81
CA ARG A 342 -18.19 4.74 9.35
C ARG A 342 -17.18 3.63 9.60
N ILE A 343 -16.23 3.49 8.70
CA ILE A 343 -15.07 2.63 8.92
C ILE A 343 -14.16 3.33 9.93
N ILE A 344 -13.94 2.70 11.09
CA ILE A 344 -13.05 3.19 12.15
C ILE A 344 -11.77 2.39 12.25
N GLY A 345 -11.62 1.35 11.43
CA GLY A 345 -10.39 0.59 11.30
C GLY A 345 -10.45 -0.41 10.17
N VAL A 346 -9.27 -0.79 9.74
CA VAL A 346 -9.06 -1.86 8.74
C VAL A 346 -7.90 -2.73 9.22
N ARG A 347 -8.02 -4.04 9.06
CA ARG A 347 -6.92 -4.98 9.22
C ARG A 347 -6.80 -5.85 7.98
N PHE A 348 -5.63 -5.83 7.40
CA PHE A 348 -5.27 -6.67 6.26
C PHE A 348 -4.29 -7.74 6.69
N LYS A 349 -4.53 -8.98 6.28
CA LYS A 349 -3.61 -10.10 6.47
C LYS A 349 -3.42 -10.84 5.17
N THR A 350 -2.19 -11.22 4.90
CA THR A 350 -1.88 -12.10 3.78
C THR A 350 -0.67 -12.97 4.10
N ASP A 351 -0.67 -14.18 3.55
CA ASP A 351 0.45 -15.11 3.61
C ASP A 351 0.95 -15.31 2.17
N LEU A 352 2.08 -14.70 1.84
CA LEU A 352 2.71 -14.77 0.52
C LEU A 352 3.78 -15.87 0.50
N PRO A 353 3.92 -16.65 -0.59
CA PRO A 353 5.05 -17.55 -0.72
C PRO A 353 6.35 -16.74 -0.78
N MET A 354 7.37 -17.20 -0.08
CA MET A 354 8.69 -16.62 -0.13
C MET A 354 9.42 -17.19 -1.35
N ALA A 355 9.25 -16.55 -2.50
CA ALA A 355 10.04 -16.83 -3.69
C ALA A 355 11.14 -15.78 -3.78
N ILE A 356 12.36 -16.16 -3.43
CA ILE A 356 13.53 -15.33 -3.72
C ILE A 356 13.97 -15.73 -5.12
N THR A 357 13.80 -14.80 -6.08
CA THR A 357 14.09 -15.02 -7.49
C THR A 357 15.53 -15.51 -7.68
N GLY A 358 15.68 -16.67 -8.34
CA GLY A 358 16.97 -17.26 -8.65
C GLY A 358 17.56 -18.17 -7.55
N MET A 359 16.86 -18.38 -6.45
CA MET A 359 17.26 -19.32 -5.40
C MET A 359 16.22 -20.45 -5.29
N GLU A 360 16.67 -21.71 -5.36
CA GLU A 360 15.79 -22.86 -5.20
C GLU A 360 15.23 -23.00 -3.77
N GLU A 361 15.77 -22.29 -2.79
CA GLU A 361 15.35 -22.24 -1.37
C GLU A 361 15.79 -20.93 -0.71
N PRO A 362 15.18 -20.46 0.38
CA PRO A 362 14.35 -21.20 1.30
C PRO A 362 12.88 -21.22 0.94
N LYS A 363 12.24 -22.38 1.05
CA LYS A 363 10.78 -22.49 1.00
C LYS A 363 10.21 -21.88 2.27
N GLY A 364 9.30 -20.93 2.12
CA GLY A 364 8.74 -20.22 3.25
C GLY A 364 7.53 -19.41 2.90
N THR A 365 7.05 -18.73 3.91
CA THR A 365 5.89 -17.82 3.81
C THR A 365 6.23 -16.49 4.45
N ILE A 366 5.92 -15.41 3.76
CA ILE A 366 5.95 -14.05 4.30
C ILE A 366 4.53 -13.74 4.76
N ARG A 367 4.34 -13.65 6.06
CA ARG A 367 3.08 -13.18 6.65
C ARG A 367 3.13 -11.68 6.82
N ILE A 368 2.10 -11.01 6.33
CA ILE A 368 1.90 -9.56 6.49
C ILE A 368 0.66 -9.35 7.35
N ASP A 369 0.77 -8.53 8.39
CA ASP A 369 -0.34 -8.05 9.22
C ASP A 369 -0.28 -6.52 9.27
N TYR A 370 -1.24 -5.87 8.59
CA TYR A 370 -1.38 -4.42 8.52
C TYR A 370 -2.65 -4.00 9.23
N LYS A 371 -2.55 -3.04 10.16
CA LYS A 371 -3.66 -2.54 10.96
C LYS A 371 -3.72 -1.03 10.89
N VAL A 372 -4.90 -0.49 10.72
CA VAL A 372 -5.18 0.95 10.77
C VAL A 372 -6.36 1.21 11.67
N ARG A 373 -6.23 2.19 12.54
CA ARG A 373 -7.31 2.85 13.27
C ARG A 373 -7.51 4.24 12.68
N MET A 374 -8.75 4.63 12.45
CA MET A 374 -9.16 5.96 12.02
C MET A 374 -9.84 6.70 13.17
N ASP A 375 -9.42 7.93 13.41
CA ASP A 375 -9.98 8.81 14.44
C ASP A 375 -10.57 10.05 13.77
N TYR A 376 -11.88 10.15 13.84
CA TYR A 376 -12.67 11.26 13.31
C TYR A 376 -12.94 12.35 14.35
N THR A 377 -12.30 12.27 15.52
CA THR A 377 -12.46 13.28 16.58
C THR A 377 -11.50 14.43 16.38
N GLY A 378 -12.04 15.65 16.35
CA GLY A 378 -11.25 16.84 16.15
C GLY A 378 -10.78 17.06 14.70
N SER A 379 -9.92 18.04 14.51
CA SER A 379 -9.33 18.36 13.22
C SER A 379 -8.13 17.47 12.92
N PRO A 380 -7.83 17.19 11.64
CA PRO A 380 -6.58 16.54 11.24
C PRO A 380 -5.36 17.31 11.77
N LYS A 381 -4.41 16.58 12.37
CA LYS A 381 -3.19 17.13 12.98
C LYS A 381 -1.99 16.80 12.11
N PHE A 382 -1.46 17.80 11.43
CA PHE A 382 -0.25 17.69 10.62
C PHE A 382 0.95 18.17 11.44
N THR A 383 2.03 17.41 11.42
CA THR A 383 3.30 17.79 12.06
C THR A 383 4.20 18.53 11.10
N MET A 384 4.15 18.19 9.80
CA MET A 384 4.86 18.89 8.75
C MET A 384 4.07 20.10 8.26
N GLN A 385 4.80 21.18 8.01
CA GLN A 385 4.27 22.41 7.41
C GLN A 385 5.21 22.87 6.28
N PRO A 386 5.23 22.14 5.15
CA PRO A 386 6.13 22.48 4.05
C PRO A 386 5.77 23.84 3.45
N THR A 387 6.81 24.65 3.19
CA THR A 387 6.75 25.93 2.48
C THR A 387 7.90 26.00 1.48
N PRO A 388 7.86 26.91 0.49
CA PRO A 388 8.99 27.13 -0.41
C PRO A 388 10.31 27.47 0.30
N GLN A 389 10.21 28.13 1.49
CA GLN A 389 11.37 28.56 2.25
C GLN A 389 12.06 27.43 3.02
N ASN A 390 11.28 26.49 3.52
CA ASN A 390 11.78 25.36 4.31
C ASN A 390 11.83 24.02 3.52
N SER A 391 11.77 24.09 2.19
CA SER A 391 11.84 22.91 1.32
C SER A 391 12.93 23.06 0.26
N ILE A 392 13.50 21.93 -0.18
CA ILE A 392 14.45 21.85 -1.30
C ILE A 392 13.88 20.88 -2.34
N ASN A 393 13.71 21.35 -3.57
CA ASN A 393 13.27 20.50 -4.67
C ASN A 393 14.41 19.57 -5.11
N ILE A 394 14.35 18.31 -4.70
CA ILE A 394 15.30 17.27 -5.04
C ILE A 394 15.06 16.74 -6.46
N GLY A 395 13.80 16.67 -6.91
CA GLY A 395 13.45 16.25 -8.26
C GLY A 395 14.17 17.07 -9.32
N ALA A 396 14.17 18.40 -9.17
CA ALA A 396 14.89 19.30 -10.08
C ALA A 396 16.42 19.09 -10.08
N ARG A 397 17.00 18.66 -8.96
CA ARG A 397 18.44 18.33 -8.87
C ARG A 397 18.79 16.99 -9.52
N LEU A 398 17.83 16.05 -9.58
CA LEU A 398 17.96 14.74 -10.21
C LEU A 398 17.61 14.78 -11.71
N GLY A 399 17.23 15.96 -12.25
CA GLY A 399 16.90 16.13 -13.67
C GLY A 399 15.49 15.62 -14.03
N TRP A 400 14.60 15.62 -13.07
CA TRP A 400 13.17 15.22 -13.28
C TRP A 400 12.35 16.41 -13.78
#